data_c778ccdc36de88f7c4e77dd84acc0eb5
#
_entry.id   c778ccdc36de88f7c4e77dd84acc0eb5
#
_cell.length_a   1.000
_cell.length_b   1.000
_cell.length_c   1.000
_cell.angle_alpha   90.00
_cell.angle_beta   90.00
_cell.angle_gamma   90.00
#
_symmetry.space_group_name_H-M   'P 1'
#
loop_
_entity.id
_entity.type
_entity.pdbx_description
1 polymer ?
#
loop_
_entity_poly.entity_id
_entity_poly.type
_entity_poly.pdbx_seq_one_letter_code
_entity_poly.pdbx_strand_id
1 'polypeptide(L)'
;MREKLLAVCDRDERYLQGMQEYFERKGAADFHILIFSNLKQALTYSQERKFEIFLIGENVYTESADDIRAEKKYLLWENGQAADRRYPVIAKFQSMGEIFAQVM
;
A
#
# COMPACT_ATOMS: atom_id res chain seq x y z
N MET A 1 18.35 13.93 -4.66
CA MET A 1 16.99 14.06 -4.16
C MET A 1 16.47 12.71 -3.71
N ARG A 2 15.81 12.67 -2.56
CA ARG A 2 15.32 11.42 -2.01
C ARG A 2 14.06 10.97 -2.72
N GLU A 3 14.03 9.71 -3.16
CA GLU A 3 12.82 9.16 -3.72
C GLU A 3 11.77 8.97 -2.64
N LYS A 4 10.53 9.23 -2.99
CA LYS A 4 9.39 8.92 -2.13
C LYS A 4 9.03 7.46 -2.31
N LEU A 5 8.69 6.79 -1.22
CA LEU A 5 8.35 5.38 -1.25
C LEU A 5 6.85 5.18 -1.16
N LEU A 6 6.29 4.44 -2.11
CA LEU A 6 4.93 3.95 -2.03
C LEU A 6 5.01 2.44 -1.86
N ALA A 7 4.49 1.93 -0.75
CA ALA A 7 4.56 0.51 -0.45
C ALA A 7 3.17 -0.11 -0.44
N VAL A 8 3.07 -1.32 -0.93
CA VAL A 8 1.82 -2.09 -0.93
C VAL A 8 2.10 -3.45 -0.32
N CYS A 9 1.23 -3.89 0.57
CA CYS A 9 1.35 -5.19 1.20
C CYS A 9 0.06 -5.99 1.00
N ASP A 10 0.17 -7.17 0.41
CA ASP A 10 -0.97 -8.03 0.13
C ASP A 10 -0.45 -9.44 -0.10
N ARG A 11 -1.26 -10.46 0.18
CA ARG A 11 -0.84 -11.83 -0.08
C ARG A 11 -0.86 -12.19 -1.55
N ASP A 12 -1.69 -11.53 -2.33
CA ASP A 12 -1.84 -11.83 -3.75
C ASP A 12 -0.70 -11.18 -4.54
N GLU A 13 0.28 -11.98 -4.89
CA GLU A 13 1.46 -11.49 -5.60
C GLU A 13 1.12 -10.95 -6.98
N ARG A 14 0.13 -11.54 -7.65
CA ARG A 14 -0.30 -11.03 -8.96
C ARG A 14 -0.89 -9.63 -8.82
N TYR A 15 -1.67 -9.42 -7.78
CA TYR A 15 -2.25 -8.12 -7.51
C TYR A 15 -1.14 -7.09 -7.26
N LEU A 16 -0.15 -7.46 -6.44
CA LEU A 16 0.98 -6.59 -6.14
C LEU A 16 1.75 -6.23 -7.40
N GLN A 17 2.05 -7.21 -8.24
CA GLN A 17 2.79 -6.98 -9.48
C GLN A 17 2.02 -6.09 -10.43
N GLY A 18 0.72 -6.33 -10.56
CA GLY A 18 -0.13 -5.51 -11.42
C GLY A 18 -0.18 -4.07 -10.97
N MET A 19 -0.28 -3.84 -9.67
CA MET A 19 -0.30 -2.49 -9.12
C MET A 19 1.05 -1.81 -9.32
N GLN A 20 2.15 -2.52 -9.06
CA GLN A 20 3.47 -1.97 -9.25
C GLN A 20 3.69 -1.53 -10.70
N GLU A 21 3.36 -2.40 -11.65
CA GLU A 21 3.51 -2.08 -13.07
C GLU A 21 2.66 -0.89 -13.48
N TYR A 22 1.42 -0.87 -13.01
CA TYR A 22 0.51 0.22 -13.37
C TYR A 22 1.02 1.57 -12.85
N PHE A 23 1.41 1.60 -11.56
CA PHE A 23 1.85 2.84 -10.95
C PHE A 23 3.14 3.34 -11.56
N GLU A 24 4.06 2.45 -11.88
CA GLU A 24 5.31 2.84 -12.54
C GLU A 24 5.06 3.37 -13.94
N ARG A 25 4.14 2.75 -14.66
CA ARG A 25 3.83 3.16 -16.01
C ARG A 25 3.05 4.48 -16.06
N LYS A 26 2.21 4.74 -15.07
CA LYS A 26 1.37 5.95 -15.04
C LYS A 26 2.12 7.19 -14.57
N GLY A 27 3.40 7.08 -14.34
CA GLY A 27 4.18 8.28 -14.07
C GLY A 27 4.21 8.69 -12.62
N ALA A 28 4.16 7.73 -11.72
CA ALA A 28 4.52 8.00 -10.34
C ALA A 28 6.04 8.23 -10.28
N ALA A 29 6.51 9.19 -11.07
CA ALA A 29 7.95 9.35 -11.36
C ALA A 29 8.75 9.68 -10.11
N ASP A 30 8.12 10.33 -9.14
CA ASP A 30 8.79 10.69 -7.89
C ASP A 30 8.74 9.56 -6.86
N PHE A 31 8.06 8.46 -7.20
CA PHE A 31 7.86 7.36 -6.28
C PHE A 31 8.60 6.12 -6.72
N HIS A 32 9.20 5.46 -5.75
CA HIS A 32 9.69 4.10 -5.91
C HIS A 32 8.64 3.17 -5.33
N ILE A 33 8.16 2.22 -6.12
CA ILE A 33 7.06 1.35 -5.72
C ILE A 33 7.63 0.06 -5.14
N LEU A 34 7.28 -0.21 -3.89
CA LEU A 34 7.72 -1.41 -3.18
C LEU A 34 6.52 -2.33 -2.92
N ILE A 35 6.71 -3.61 -3.10
CA ILE A 35 5.66 -4.59 -2.83
C ILE A 35 6.15 -5.60 -1.79
N PHE A 36 5.25 -5.95 -0.87
CA PHE A 36 5.54 -6.89 0.20
C PHE A 36 4.40 -7.89 0.31
N SER A 37 4.74 -9.16 0.55
CA SER A 37 3.73 -10.20 0.70
C SER A 37 3.31 -10.45 2.15
N ASN A 38 3.99 -9.82 3.11
CA ASN A 38 3.59 -9.90 4.51
C ASN A 38 4.01 -8.62 5.24
N LEU A 39 3.33 -8.35 6.37
CA LEU A 39 3.56 -7.11 7.12
C LEU A 39 4.93 -7.08 7.79
N LYS A 40 5.47 -8.24 8.17
CA LYS A 40 6.76 -8.27 8.84
C LYS A 40 7.87 -7.68 7.96
N GLN A 41 7.85 -8.01 6.67
CA GLN A 41 8.82 -7.46 5.74
C GLN A 41 8.66 -5.95 5.59
N ALA A 42 7.42 -5.50 5.49
CA ALA A 42 7.14 -4.07 5.36
C ALA A 42 7.56 -3.32 6.62
N LEU A 43 7.28 -3.90 7.78
CA LEU A 43 7.66 -3.30 9.06
C LEU A 43 9.18 -3.14 9.15
N THR A 44 9.91 -4.20 8.84
CA THR A 44 11.38 -4.16 8.90
C THR A 44 11.94 -3.08 7.98
N TYR A 45 11.42 -3.01 6.76
CA TYR A 45 11.88 -2.01 5.79
C TYR A 45 11.59 -0.59 6.30
N SER A 46 10.40 -0.37 6.87
CA SER A 46 9.98 0.96 7.31
C SER A 46 10.82 1.49 8.47
N GLN A 47 11.50 0.62 9.21
CA GLN A 47 12.39 1.07 10.28
C GLN A 47 13.61 1.79 9.72
N GLU A 48 14.01 1.46 8.52
CA GLU A 48 15.15 2.12 7.87
C GLU A 48 14.71 3.32 7.04
N ARG A 49 13.59 3.20 6.33
CA ARG A 49 13.08 4.29 5.48
C ARG A 49 11.58 4.36 5.61
N LYS A 50 11.08 5.52 6.00
CA LYS A 50 9.67 5.78 6.13
C LYS A 50 8.99 5.80 4.75
N PHE A 51 7.82 5.17 4.66
CA PHE A 51 7.02 5.22 3.45
C PHE A 51 6.28 6.54 3.37
N GLU A 52 6.13 7.10 2.18
CA GLU A 52 5.23 8.22 1.96
C GLU A 52 3.78 7.73 2.00
N ILE A 53 3.50 6.64 1.31
CA ILE A 53 2.17 6.04 1.23
C ILE A 53 2.31 4.54 1.46
N PHE A 54 1.43 3.98 2.29
CA PHE A 54 1.39 2.54 2.53
C PHE A 54 -0.02 2.01 2.36
N LEU A 55 -0.19 1.04 1.47
CA LEU A 55 -1.46 0.39 1.19
C LEU A 55 -1.43 -1.00 1.82
N ILE A 56 -2.42 -1.32 2.65
CA ILE A 56 -2.45 -2.54 3.45
C ILE A 56 -3.64 -3.40 3.04
N GLY A 57 -3.36 -4.58 2.47
CA GLY A 57 -4.41 -5.51 2.09
C GLY A 57 -5.11 -6.12 3.30
N GLU A 58 -6.40 -6.37 3.15
CA GLU A 58 -7.22 -6.98 4.18
C GLU A 58 -6.63 -8.31 4.64
N ASN A 59 -6.10 -9.08 3.70
CA ASN A 59 -5.60 -10.42 3.96
C ASN A 59 -4.27 -10.46 4.74
N VAL A 60 -3.63 -9.31 4.96
CA VAL A 60 -2.41 -9.23 5.76
C VAL A 60 -2.56 -8.30 6.97
N TYR A 61 -3.69 -7.64 7.10
CA TYR A 61 -3.86 -6.61 8.13
C TYR A 61 -3.85 -7.22 9.53
N THR A 62 -3.03 -6.65 10.40
CA THR A 62 -3.04 -6.89 11.84
C THR A 62 -2.73 -5.58 12.53
N GLU A 63 -2.83 -5.54 13.85
CA GLU A 63 -2.53 -4.34 14.62
C GLU A 63 -1.10 -3.87 14.48
N SER A 64 -0.19 -4.77 14.09
CA SER A 64 1.20 -4.36 13.86
C SER A 64 1.35 -3.39 12.71
N ALA A 65 0.31 -3.20 11.89
CA ALA A 65 0.33 -2.14 10.88
C ALA A 65 0.51 -0.75 11.50
N ASP A 66 0.13 -0.57 12.76
CA ASP A 66 0.32 0.70 13.45
C ASP A 66 1.79 1.04 13.65
N ASP A 67 2.65 0.03 13.71
CA ASP A 67 4.08 0.23 13.94
C ASP A 67 4.86 0.53 12.66
N ILE A 68 4.22 0.37 11.51
CA ILE A 68 4.86 0.65 10.23
C ILE A 68 4.91 2.17 10.03
N ARG A 69 6.09 2.68 9.70
CA ARG A 69 6.31 4.10 9.56
C ARG A 69 5.90 4.57 8.17
N ALA A 70 4.84 5.35 8.10
CA ALA A 70 4.35 5.91 6.84
C ALA A 70 3.62 7.23 7.10
N GLU A 71 3.71 8.14 6.14
CA GLU A 71 2.97 9.41 6.23
C GLU A 71 1.48 9.19 6.09
N LYS A 72 1.09 8.34 5.14
CA LYS A 72 -0.31 8.01 4.89
C LYS A 72 -0.47 6.51 4.78
N LYS A 73 -1.51 5.98 5.42
CA LYS A 73 -1.84 4.57 5.36
C LYS A 73 -3.27 4.40 4.88
N TYR A 74 -3.48 3.45 3.99
CA TYR A 74 -4.81 3.13 3.45
C TYR A 74 -5.04 1.63 3.55
N LEU A 75 -6.27 1.24 3.85
CA LEU A 75 -6.67 -0.17 3.87
C LEU A 75 -7.28 -0.54 2.51
N LEU A 76 -6.77 -1.62 1.93
CA LEU A 76 -7.35 -2.19 0.70
C LEU A 76 -8.31 -3.30 1.11
N TRP A 77 -9.59 -3.03 1.09
CA TRP A 77 -10.62 -3.95 1.56
C TRP A 77 -11.41 -4.53 0.41
N GLU A 78 -11.62 -5.86 0.45
CA GLU A 78 -12.25 -6.55 -0.66
C GLU A 78 -13.74 -6.19 -0.80
N ASN A 79 -14.41 -5.95 0.31
CA ASN A 79 -15.82 -5.59 0.28
C ASN A 79 -16.10 -4.11 0.59
N GLY A 80 -15.05 -3.32 0.70
CA GLY A 80 -15.19 -1.90 0.97
C GLY A 80 -15.65 -1.53 2.37
N GLN A 81 -15.77 -2.51 3.26
CA GLN A 81 -16.22 -2.27 4.63
C GLN A 81 -15.23 -2.87 5.61
N ALA A 82 -14.55 -2.03 6.34
CA ALA A 82 -13.67 -2.48 7.41
C ALA A 82 -14.39 -2.31 8.74
N ALA A 83 -14.26 -3.31 9.61
CA ALA A 83 -14.85 -3.25 10.94
C ALA A 83 -14.20 -2.17 11.80
N ASP A 84 -12.90 -2.00 11.62
CA ASP A 84 -12.12 -0.99 12.31
C ASP A 84 -11.58 -0.01 11.27
N ARG A 85 -11.91 1.27 11.44
CA ARG A 85 -11.57 2.30 10.46
C ARG A 85 -10.47 3.22 10.95
N ARG A 86 -9.40 2.64 11.47
CA ARG A 86 -8.24 3.44 11.87
C ARG A 86 -7.66 4.22 10.71
N TYR A 87 -7.75 3.65 9.51
CA TYR A 87 -7.18 4.26 8.32
C TYR A 87 -8.24 4.37 7.24
N PRO A 88 -8.11 5.31 6.33
CA PRO A 88 -9.04 5.38 5.20
C PRO A 88 -9.08 4.07 4.41
N VAL A 89 -10.26 3.70 3.96
CA VAL A 89 -10.50 2.45 3.25
C VAL A 89 -10.62 2.71 1.75
N ILE A 90 -9.92 1.91 0.96
CA ILE A 90 -10.00 1.93 -0.50
C ILE A 90 -10.50 0.57 -0.95
N ALA A 91 -11.51 0.55 -1.80
CA ALA A 91 -12.03 -0.70 -2.33
C ALA A 91 -10.95 -1.36 -3.21
N LYS A 92 -10.58 -2.59 -2.86
CA LYS A 92 -9.50 -3.30 -3.54
C LYS A 92 -9.86 -3.65 -4.99
N PHE A 93 -11.10 -4.08 -5.22
CA PHE A 93 -11.53 -4.57 -6.52
C PHE A 93 -12.20 -3.48 -7.35
N GLN A 94 -11.48 -2.39 -7.53
CA GLN A 94 -11.81 -1.36 -8.50
C GLN A 94 -10.62 -1.24 -9.44
N SER A 95 -10.73 -0.43 -10.47
CA SER A 95 -9.64 -0.31 -11.43
C SER A 95 -8.39 0.28 -10.77
N MET A 96 -7.23 -0.09 -11.29
CA MET A 96 -5.97 0.46 -10.79
C MET A 96 -5.93 1.97 -10.96
N GLY A 97 -6.55 2.49 -12.02
CA GLY A 97 -6.64 3.93 -12.23
C GLY A 97 -7.40 4.64 -11.14
N GLU A 98 -8.48 4.03 -10.66
CA GLU A 98 -9.25 4.61 -9.57
C GLU A 98 -8.48 4.59 -8.25
N ILE A 99 -7.76 3.49 -7.98
CA ILE A 99 -6.91 3.42 -6.79
C ILE A 99 -5.81 4.48 -6.89
N PHE A 100 -5.15 4.56 -8.04
CA PHE A 100 -4.10 5.54 -8.28
C PHE A 100 -4.60 6.96 -7.99
N ALA A 101 -5.79 7.30 -8.49
CA ALA A 101 -6.36 8.62 -8.29
C ALA A 101 -6.67 8.91 -6.82
N GLN A 102 -7.01 7.89 -6.03
CA GLN A 102 -7.34 8.08 -4.62
C GLN A 102 -6.10 8.28 -3.75
N VAL A 103 -4.97 7.68 -4.13
CA VAL A 103 -3.77 7.75 -3.29
C VAL A 103 -2.76 8.79 -3.76
N MET A 104 -2.84 9.18 -5.02
CA MET A 104 -1.92 10.17 -5.57
C MET A 104 -2.62 11.52 -5.66
#